data_eeaec0431f6946ff585f5f709303060e
#
_entry.id   eeaec0431f6946ff585f5f709303060e
#
_cell.length_a   1.000
_cell.length_b   1.000
_cell.length_c   1.000
_cell.angle_alpha   90.00
_cell.angle_beta   90.00
_cell.angle_gamma   90.00
#
_symmetry.space_group_name_H-M   'P 1'
#
loop_
_entity.id
_entity.type
_entity.pdbx_description
1 polymer ?
#
loop_
_entity_poly.entity_id
_entity_poly.type
_entity_poly.pdbx_seq_one_letter_code
_entity_poly.pdbx_strand_id
1 'polypeptide(L)'
;MSSFSGIKNTLLAEQVEEQLYEYITKLPMKAGDKLPNEFKLAEMFGVGRSTVREAVKLLVSRNVLETRRGSGTYVKDLVPTDLDPLNLRNVEDKVTLAMNLVDLRLILEPGIAELAAYNATDEEIEHLKDLCDAVEYKIEHDLYYIQDDIDFHTYIARCSKNKVVEQIISIIETAVLMFVNLTHRRLRQETIITHRAITKSIAEHDPVGAVSYTHLTLPT
;
A
#
# COMPACT_ATOMS: atom_id res chain seq x y z
N MET A 1 18.04 -39.39 22.86
CA MET A 1 18.12 -38.16 22.07
C MET A 1 16.69 -37.75 21.74
N SER A 2 16.16 -36.77 22.45
CA SER A 2 14.77 -36.33 22.34
C SER A 2 14.61 -35.41 21.13
N SER A 3 13.81 -35.84 20.18
CA SER A 3 13.38 -34.99 19.06
C SER A 3 12.35 -33.99 19.59
N PHE A 4 12.62 -32.72 19.49
CA PHE A 4 11.67 -31.67 19.78
C PHE A 4 10.65 -31.59 18.62
N SER A 5 9.40 -32.03 18.88
CA SER A 5 8.26 -31.76 18.01
C SER A 5 7.32 -30.79 18.70
N GLY A 6 7.65 -29.52 18.66
CA GLY A 6 6.95 -28.47 19.37
C GLY A 6 6.38 -27.32 18.51
N ILE A 7 5.76 -27.63 17.35
CA ILE A 7 5.26 -26.59 16.43
C ILE A 7 3.75 -26.72 16.15
N LYS A 8 2.95 -27.18 17.12
CA LYS A 8 1.48 -27.24 16.93
C LYS A 8 0.71 -26.07 17.56
N ASN A 9 1.30 -25.27 18.45
CA ASN A 9 0.58 -24.18 19.12
C ASN A 9 0.59 -22.85 18.32
N THR A 10 1.53 -22.63 17.42
CA THR A 10 1.62 -21.43 16.61
C THR A 10 0.45 -21.32 15.62
N LEU A 11 0.13 -22.41 14.93
CA LEU A 11 -0.95 -22.50 13.96
C LEU A 11 -2.35 -22.19 14.53
N LEU A 12 -2.62 -22.57 15.79
CA LEU A 12 -3.92 -22.28 16.39
C LEU A 12 -4.07 -20.81 16.81
N ALA A 13 -3.00 -20.19 17.29
CA ALA A 13 -3.00 -18.78 17.63
C ALA A 13 -3.12 -17.89 16.37
N GLU A 14 -2.49 -18.27 15.27
CA GLU A 14 -2.60 -17.60 13.97
C GLU A 14 -4.02 -17.72 13.39
N GLN A 15 -4.66 -18.90 13.48
CA GLN A 15 -6.05 -19.08 13.05
C GLN A 15 -7.01 -18.22 13.89
N VAL A 16 -6.79 -18.14 15.20
CA VAL A 16 -7.59 -17.29 16.08
C VAL A 16 -7.32 -15.80 15.79
N GLU A 17 -6.10 -15.43 15.47
CA GLU A 17 -5.73 -14.08 15.08
C GLU A 17 -6.48 -13.65 13.80
N GLU A 18 -6.49 -14.51 12.78
CA GLU A 18 -7.19 -14.26 11.52
C GLU A 18 -8.71 -14.14 11.72
N GLN A 19 -9.33 -15.04 12.49
CA GLN A 19 -10.75 -14.97 12.82
C GLN A 19 -11.10 -13.75 13.69
N LEU A 20 -10.22 -13.36 14.61
CA LEU A 20 -10.39 -12.16 15.42
C LEU A 20 -10.26 -10.89 14.57
N TYR A 21 -9.33 -10.86 13.61
CA TYR A 21 -9.21 -9.78 12.65
C TYR A 21 -10.46 -9.65 11.78
N GLU A 22 -10.98 -10.78 11.25
CA GLU A 22 -12.25 -10.79 10.51
C GLU A 22 -13.43 -10.31 11.38
N TYR A 23 -13.50 -10.75 12.63
CA TYR A 23 -14.54 -10.30 13.57
C TYR A 23 -14.51 -8.78 13.75
N ILE A 24 -13.32 -8.18 13.88
CA ILE A 24 -13.15 -6.74 14.04
C ILE A 24 -13.51 -5.98 12.75
N THR A 25 -13.17 -6.51 11.58
CA THR A 25 -13.37 -5.85 10.28
C THR A 25 -14.79 -6.02 9.73
N LYS A 26 -15.43 -7.17 9.96
CA LYS A 26 -16.83 -7.44 9.52
C LYS A 26 -17.89 -6.78 10.42
N LEU A 27 -17.63 -6.63 11.71
CA LEU A 27 -18.43 -5.76 12.57
C LEU A 27 -17.93 -4.33 12.38
N PRO A 28 -18.80 -3.30 12.33
CA PRO A 28 -18.35 -1.92 12.16
C PRO A 28 -17.71 -1.37 13.44
N MET A 29 -16.67 -2.05 13.95
CA MET A 29 -15.90 -1.57 15.09
C MET A 29 -15.02 -0.39 14.66
N LYS A 30 -15.00 0.65 15.47
CA LYS A 30 -14.22 1.87 15.21
C LYS A 30 -12.96 1.89 16.07
N ALA A 31 -12.01 2.70 15.67
CA ALA A 31 -10.87 3.03 16.52
C ALA A 31 -11.34 3.51 17.90
N GLY A 32 -10.79 2.93 18.95
CA GLY A 32 -11.17 3.17 20.33
C GLY A 32 -12.25 2.23 20.88
N ASP A 33 -12.87 1.40 20.07
CA ASP A 33 -13.82 0.40 20.54
C ASP A 33 -13.12 -0.68 21.35
N LYS A 34 -13.74 -1.07 22.45
CA LYS A 34 -13.21 -2.09 23.36
C LYS A 34 -13.62 -3.48 22.94
N LEU A 35 -12.65 -4.37 22.78
CA LEU A 35 -12.88 -5.79 22.55
C LEU A 35 -13.49 -6.49 23.78
N PRO A 36 -14.25 -7.58 23.58
CA PRO A 36 -14.57 -8.51 24.65
C PRO A 36 -13.29 -8.96 25.37
N ASN A 37 -13.40 -9.26 26.67
CA ASN A 37 -12.24 -9.74 27.41
C ASN A 37 -11.76 -11.13 26.93
N GLU A 38 -10.51 -11.50 27.26
CA GLU A 38 -9.91 -12.77 26.85
C GLU A 38 -10.76 -14.01 27.21
N PHE A 39 -11.51 -13.94 28.30
CA PHE A 39 -12.37 -15.05 28.71
C PHE A 39 -13.55 -15.23 27.72
N LYS A 40 -14.22 -14.14 27.40
CA LYS A 40 -15.34 -14.15 26.46
C LYS A 40 -14.91 -14.48 25.02
N LEU A 41 -13.74 -13.99 24.60
CA LEU A 41 -13.17 -14.35 23.29
C LEU A 41 -12.81 -15.85 23.25
N ALA A 42 -12.23 -16.39 24.31
CA ALA A 42 -11.91 -17.81 24.41
C ALA A 42 -13.17 -18.71 24.30
N GLU A 43 -14.27 -18.29 24.91
CA GLU A 43 -15.57 -18.94 24.79
C GLU A 43 -16.12 -18.84 23.36
N MET A 44 -16.07 -17.67 22.73
CA MET A 44 -16.56 -17.42 21.37
C MET A 44 -15.80 -18.24 20.31
N PHE A 45 -14.47 -18.37 20.44
CA PHE A 45 -13.62 -19.11 19.50
C PHE A 45 -13.43 -20.59 19.89
N GLY A 46 -13.94 -21.02 21.04
CA GLY A 46 -13.81 -22.42 21.52
C GLY A 46 -12.35 -22.83 21.81
N VAL A 47 -11.50 -21.91 22.24
CA VAL A 47 -10.07 -22.12 22.48
C VAL A 47 -9.64 -21.72 23.90
N GLY A 48 -8.41 -22.06 24.27
CA GLY A 48 -7.83 -21.64 25.56
C GLY A 48 -7.54 -20.15 25.63
N ARG A 49 -7.63 -19.56 26.83
CA ARG A 49 -7.30 -18.12 27.05
C ARG A 49 -5.86 -17.78 26.66
N SER A 50 -4.92 -18.71 26.80
CA SER A 50 -3.53 -18.55 26.36
C SER A 50 -3.43 -18.32 24.84
N THR A 51 -4.21 -19.09 24.06
CA THR A 51 -4.27 -18.97 22.60
C THR A 51 -4.83 -17.60 22.17
N VAL A 52 -5.93 -17.17 22.83
CA VAL A 52 -6.50 -15.83 22.58
C VAL A 52 -5.48 -14.74 22.91
N ARG A 53 -4.74 -14.87 24.02
CA ARG A 53 -3.73 -13.88 24.40
C ARG A 53 -2.59 -13.79 23.39
N GLU A 54 -2.15 -14.92 22.84
CA GLU A 54 -1.14 -14.90 21.77
C GLU A 54 -1.70 -14.29 20.48
N ALA A 55 -2.93 -14.63 20.08
CA ALA A 55 -3.60 -14.01 18.95
C ALA A 55 -3.74 -12.46 19.12
N VAL A 56 -4.14 -12.02 20.31
CA VAL A 56 -4.20 -10.58 20.63
C VAL A 56 -2.81 -9.93 20.54
N LYS A 57 -1.74 -10.59 21.04
CA LYS A 57 -0.37 -10.06 20.89
C LYS A 57 0.04 -9.94 19.42
N LEU A 58 -0.32 -10.90 18.56
CA LEU A 58 -0.06 -10.82 17.14
C LEU A 58 -0.77 -9.60 16.51
N LEU A 59 -2.05 -9.38 16.83
CA LEU A 59 -2.77 -8.19 16.35
C LEU A 59 -2.24 -6.88 16.95
N VAL A 60 -1.72 -6.88 18.16
CA VAL A 60 -1.02 -5.72 18.74
C VAL A 60 0.29 -5.44 18.01
N SER A 61 1.07 -6.48 17.69
CA SER A 61 2.31 -6.32 16.92
C SER A 61 2.07 -5.81 15.50
N ARG A 62 0.90 -6.15 14.90
CA ARG A 62 0.42 -5.64 13.61
C ARG A 62 -0.28 -4.28 13.71
N ASN A 63 -0.24 -3.63 14.86
CA ASN A 63 -0.86 -2.32 15.12
C ASN A 63 -2.40 -2.26 14.94
N VAL A 64 -3.06 -3.40 14.90
CA VAL A 64 -4.54 -3.52 14.80
C VAL A 64 -5.21 -3.28 16.14
N LEU A 65 -4.56 -3.71 17.22
CA LEU A 65 -5.05 -3.59 18.59
C LEU A 65 -4.05 -2.87 19.48
N GLU A 66 -4.55 -2.29 20.58
CA GLU A 66 -3.72 -1.84 21.69
C GLU A 66 -4.23 -2.42 23.01
N THR A 67 -3.33 -2.84 23.88
CA THR A 67 -3.67 -3.29 25.24
C THR A 67 -3.35 -2.20 26.25
N ARG A 68 -4.36 -1.73 26.95
CA ARG A 68 -4.25 -0.76 28.03
C ARG A 68 -4.28 -1.50 29.36
N ARG A 69 -3.18 -1.42 30.13
CA ARG A 69 -3.01 -2.15 31.39
C ARG A 69 -4.17 -1.87 32.35
N GLY A 70 -4.84 -2.93 32.83
CA GLY A 70 -5.99 -2.84 33.72
C GLY A 70 -7.30 -2.36 33.09
N SER A 71 -7.28 -1.93 31.83
CA SER A 71 -8.45 -1.41 31.13
C SER A 71 -9.02 -2.37 30.07
N GLY A 72 -8.15 -3.08 29.36
CA GLY A 72 -8.56 -4.05 28.33
C GLY A 72 -7.84 -3.86 27.02
N THR A 73 -8.35 -4.50 25.97
CA THR A 73 -7.85 -4.40 24.60
C THR A 73 -8.81 -3.59 23.75
N TYR A 74 -8.26 -2.69 22.96
CA TYR A 74 -9.01 -1.72 22.15
C TYR A 74 -8.57 -1.83 20.69
N VAL A 75 -9.54 -1.58 19.81
CA VAL A 75 -9.28 -1.49 18.36
C VAL A 75 -8.52 -0.21 18.10
N LYS A 76 -7.41 -0.31 17.35
CA LYS A 76 -6.75 0.83 16.75
C LYS A 76 -7.40 1.18 15.41
N ASP A 77 -6.88 2.21 14.76
CA ASP A 77 -7.38 2.58 13.44
C ASP A 77 -7.17 1.39 12.49
N LEU A 78 -8.29 0.78 12.07
CA LEU A 78 -8.31 -0.44 11.28
C LEU A 78 -7.97 -0.12 9.83
N VAL A 79 -6.73 0.26 9.61
CA VAL A 79 -6.18 0.13 8.28
C VAL A 79 -5.53 -1.25 8.22
N PRO A 80 -5.94 -2.13 7.30
CA PRO A 80 -5.25 -3.37 7.07
C PRO A 80 -3.75 -3.08 6.93
N THR A 81 -2.92 -3.82 7.67
CA THR A 81 -1.45 -3.69 7.59
C THR A 81 -0.96 -3.87 6.15
N ASP A 82 -1.73 -4.61 5.36
CA ASP A 82 -1.51 -4.82 3.94
C ASP A 82 -1.66 -3.53 3.10
N LEU A 83 -2.42 -2.55 3.61
CA LEU A 83 -2.63 -1.24 2.98
C LEU A 83 -1.72 -0.13 3.55
N ASP A 84 -1.00 -0.39 4.63
CA ASP A 84 -0.03 0.55 5.22
C ASP A 84 1.13 -0.21 5.89
N PRO A 85 1.91 -0.97 5.12
CA PRO A 85 2.97 -1.84 5.64
C PRO A 85 4.07 -1.07 6.37
N LEU A 86 4.25 0.21 6.07
CA LEU A 86 5.23 1.08 6.72
C LEU A 86 4.62 1.95 7.83
N ASN A 87 3.32 1.78 8.14
CA ASN A 87 2.63 2.55 9.18
C ASN A 87 2.70 4.08 8.97
N LEU A 88 2.67 4.52 7.72
CA LEU A 88 2.83 5.93 7.32
C LEU A 88 1.65 6.81 7.78
N ARG A 89 0.47 6.22 7.94
CA ARG A 89 -0.72 6.95 8.40
C ARG A 89 -0.59 7.49 9.82
N ASN A 90 0.23 6.85 10.65
CA ASN A 90 0.47 7.27 12.04
C ASN A 90 1.60 8.29 12.19
N VAL A 91 2.26 8.70 11.10
CA VAL A 91 3.22 9.81 11.13
C VAL A 91 2.46 11.11 11.35
N GLU A 92 2.78 11.84 12.40
CA GLU A 92 2.07 13.07 12.79
C GLU A 92 2.28 14.20 11.79
N ASP A 93 3.52 14.43 11.36
CA ASP A 93 3.87 15.44 10.38
C ASP A 93 3.61 14.95 8.94
N LYS A 94 2.39 15.20 8.47
CA LYS A 94 1.96 14.79 7.12
C LYS A 94 2.68 15.55 6.00
N VAL A 95 3.11 16.78 6.25
CA VAL A 95 3.82 17.57 5.23
C VAL A 95 5.21 17.00 5.00
N THR A 96 5.96 16.80 6.08
CA THR A 96 7.28 16.16 5.99
C THR A 96 7.17 14.75 5.43
N LEU A 97 6.17 13.97 5.83
CA LEU A 97 5.94 12.64 5.25
C LEU A 97 5.71 12.70 3.74
N ALA A 98 4.87 13.62 3.28
CA ALA A 98 4.60 13.75 1.84
C ALA A 98 5.87 14.14 1.06
N MET A 99 6.69 15.03 1.58
CA MET A 99 7.99 15.37 0.97
C MET A 99 8.93 14.16 0.92
N ASN A 100 9.04 13.40 2.00
CA ASN A 100 9.86 12.19 2.02
C ASN A 100 9.36 11.12 1.04
N LEU A 101 8.04 11.02 0.83
CA LEU A 101 7.46 10.12 -0.18
C LEU A 101 7.74 10.60 -1.61
N VAL A 102 7.78 11.91 -1.84
CA VAL A 102 8.22 12.48 -3.13
C VAL A 102 9.69 12.13 -3.38
N ASP A 103 10.57 12.30 -2.38
CA ASP A 103 11.97 11.91 -2.51
C ASP A 103 12.12 10.41 -2.81
N LEU A 104 11.30 9.57 -2.17
CA LEU A 104 11.29 8.13 -2.43
C LEU A 104 10.86 7.81 -3.87
N ARG A 105 9.85 8.51 -4.41
CA ARG A 105 9.43 8.39 -5.81
C ARG A 105 10.58 8.74 -6.76
N LEU A 106 11.28 9.86 -6.53
CA LEU A 106 12.44 10.28 -7.31
C LEU A 106 13.55 9.23 -7.37
N ILE A 107 13.71 8.45 -6.30
CA ILE A 107 14.71 7.38 -6.21
C ILE A 107 14.23 6.12 -6.95
N LEU A 108 12.97 5.75 -6.82
CA LEU A 108 12.46 4.45 -7.27
C LEU A 108 11.89 4.48 -8.69
N GLU A 109 11.07 5.46 -9.03
CA GLU A 109 10.31 5.46 -10.28
C GLU A 109 11.19 5.47 -11.54
N PRO A 110 12.33 6.20 -11.59
CA PRO A 110 13.20 6.14 -12.77
C PRO A 110 13.71 4.72 -13.05
N GLY A 111 14.20 4.01 -12.03
CA GLY A 111 14.65 2.64 -12.18
C GLY A 111 13.52 1.65 -12.50
N ILE A 112 12.31 1.90 -11.99
CA ILE A 112 11.13 1.10 -12.35
C ILE A 112 10.76 1.31 -13.81
N ALA A 113 10.73 2.54 -14.30
CA ALA A 113 10.44 2.87 -15.70
C ALA A 113 11.52 2.31 -16.66
N GLU A 114 12.78 2.36 -16.25
CA GLU A 114 13.88 1.73 -16.98
C GLU A 114 13.66 0.22 -17.17
N LEU A 115 13.36 -0.47 -16.06
CA LEU A 115 13.07 -1.91 -16.10
C LEU A 115 11.81 -2.21 -16.92
N ALA A 116 10.77 -1.38 -16.86
CA ALA A 116 9.58 -1.53 -17.67
C ALA A 116 9.90 -1.38 -19.16
N ALA A 117 10.73 -0.42 -19.56
CA ALA A 117 11.18 -0.24 -20.93
C ALA A 117 11.95 -1.46 -21.48
N TYR A 118 12.71 -2.16 -20.63
CA TYR A 118 13.38 -3.41 -21.02
C TYR A 118 12.43 -4.62 -21.11
N ASN A 119 11.39 -4.70 -20.27
CA ASN A 119 10.69 -5.95 -20.01
C ASN A 119 9.23 -5.96 -20.46
N ALA A 120 8.63 -4.80 -20.78
CA ALA A 120 7.23 -4.74 -21.20
C ALA A 120 7.00 -5.49 -22.50
N THR A 121 5.92 -6.24 -22.59
CA THR A 121 5.46 -6.88 -23.83
C THR A 121 4.60 -5.92 -24.64
N ASP A 122 4.42 -6.20 -25.94
CA ASP A 122 3.57 -5.38 -26.82
C ASP A 122 2.13 -5.25 -26.27
N GLU A 123 1.59 -6.33 -25.71
CA GLU A 123 0.25 -6.34 -25.10
C GLU A 123 0.19 -5.43 -23.85
N GLU A 124 1.23 -5.46 -23.04
CA GLU A 124 1.32 -4.60 -21.85
C GLU A 124 1.52 -3.14 -22.23
N ILE A 125 2.24 -2.86 -23.29
CA ILE A 125 2.42 -1.51 -23.85
C ILE A 125 1.07 -0.94 -24.31
N GLU A 126 0.25 -1.72 -25.00
CA GLU A 126 -1.08 -1.27 -25.42
C GLU A 126 -1.96 -0.95 -24.19
N HIS A 127 -1.98 -1.82 -23.19
CA HIS A 127 -2.74 -1.53 -21.97
C HIS A 127 -2.20 -0.31 -21.19
N LEU A 128 -0.89 -0.09 -21.19
CA LEU A 128 -0.28 1.10 -20.58
C LEU A 128 -0.73 2.39 -21.30
N LYS A 129 -0.87 2.34 -22.62
CA LYS A 129 -1.41 3.46 -23.40
C LYS A 129 -2.85 3.75 -23.01
N ASP A 130 -3.70 2.72 -22.85
CA ASP A 130 -5.09 2.89 -22.41
C ASP A 130 -5.19 3.56 -21.05
N LEU A 131 -4.33 3.17 -20.09
CA LEU A 131 -4.27 3.78 -18.78
C LEU A 131 -3.80 5.25 -18.85
N CYS A 132 -2.80 5.55 -19.67
CA CYS A 132 -2.33 6.92 -19.90
C CYS A 132 -3.46 7.80 -20.50
N ASP A 133 -4.18 7.29 -21.50
CA ASP A 133 -5.32 7.96 -22.13
C ASP A 133 -6.46 8.23 -21.12
N ALA A 134 -6.72 7.29 -20.21
CA ALA A 134 -7.74 7.44 -19.18
C ALA A 134 -7.41 8.58 -18.20
N VAL A 135 -6.15 8.69 -17.77
CA VAL A 135 -5.68 9.79 -16.90
C VAL A 135 -5.84 11.12 -17.62
N GLU A 136 -5.32 11.24 -18.86
CA GLU A 136 -5.40 12.46 -19.66
C GLU A 136 -6.85 12.90 -19.88
N TYR A 137 -7.71 11.99 -20.34
CA TYR A 137 -9.14 12.28 -20.56
C TYR A 137 -9.80 12.85 -19.29
N LYS A 138 -9.54 12.26 -18.13
CA LYS A 138 -10.14 12.74 -16.88
C LYS A 138 -9.59 14.08 -16.45
N ILE A 139 -8.30 14.35 -16.65
CA ILE A 139 -7.68 15.65 -16.37
C ILE A 139 -8.29 16.73 -17.27
N GLU A 140 -8.41 16.49 -18.57
CA GLU A 140 -8.94 17.46 -19.55
C GLU A 140 -10.43 17.78 -19.30
N HIS A 141 -11.20 16.82 -18.81
CA HIS A 141 -12.63 16.99 -18.52
C HIS A 141 -12.93 17.39 -17.07
N ASP A 142 -11.88 17.73 -16.28
CA ASP A 142 -11.99 18.10 -14.87
C ASP A 142 -12.66 17.03 -13.98
N LEU A 143 -12.45 15.77 -14.32
CA LEU A 143 -12.95 14.61 -13.58
C LEU A 143 -11.94 14.16 -12.50
N TYR A 144 -12.39 13.25 -11.63
CA TYR A 144 -11.52 12.61 -10.63
C TYR A 144 -10.62 11.58 -11.31
N TYR A 145 -9.32 11.77 -11.29
CA TYR A 145 -8.32 10.96 -12.01
C TYR A 145 -7.33 10.22 -11.09
N ILE A 146 -7.37 10.45 -9.79
CA ILE A 146 -6.34 9.94 -8.86
C ILE A 146 -6.23 8.41 -8.91
N GLN A 147 -7.36 7.68 -9.03
CA GLN A 147 -7.31 6.22 -9.11
C GLN A 147 -6.64 5.75 -10.41
N ASP A 148 -6.92 6.41 -11.52
CA ASP A 148 -6.30 6.06 -12.81
C ASP A 148 -4.80 6.37 -12.82
N ASP A 149 -4.39 7.43 -12.13
CA ASP A 149 -2.98 7.78 -11.92
C ASP A 149 -2.25 6.69 -11.09
N ILE A 150 -2.87 6.21 -10.02
CA ILE A 150 -2.38 5.07 -9.23
C ILE A 150 -2.28 3.82 -10.10
N ASP A 151 -3.33 3.51 -10.86
CA ASP A 151 -3.38 2.33 -11.73
C ASP A 151 -2.28 2.38 -12.80
N PHE A 152 -2.03 3.56 -13.38
CA PHE A 152 -0.94 3.79 -14.33
C PHE A 152 0.44 3.50 -13.73
N HIS A 153 0.78 4.09 -12.58
CA HIS A 153 2.07 3.86 -11.91
C HIS A 153 2.23 2.40 -11.45
N THR A 154 1.15 1.81 -10.91
CA THR A 154 1.11 0.40 -10.53
C THR A 154 1.40 -0.50 -11.73
N TYR A 155 0.85 -0.16 -12.88
CA TYR A 155 1.04 -0.96 -14.09
C TYR A 155 2.46 -0.88 -14.64
N ILE A 156 3.10 0.30 -14.61
CA ILE A 156 4.54 0.44 -14.93
C ILE A 156 5.38 -0.47 -14.03
N ALA A 157 5.08 -0.49 -12.73
CA ALA A 157 5.80 -1.36 -11.80
C ALA A 157 5.63 -2.86 -12.14
N ARG A 158 4.45 -3.30 -12.58
CA ARG A 158 4.21 -4.67 -13.07
C ARG A 158 4.99 -4.96 -14.34
N CYS A 159 5.04 -4.01 -15.29
CA CYS A 159 5.83 -4.12 -16.52
C CYS A 159 7.33 -4.26 -16.25
N SER A 160 7.83 -3.78 -15.12
CA SER A 160 9.24 -3.97 -14.70
C SER A 160 9.63 -5.45 -14.51
N LYS A 161 8.66 -6.37 -14.36
CA LYS A 161 8.83 -7.79 -14.02
C LYS A 161 9.61 -8.05 -12.72
N ASN A 162 9.80 -7.04 -11.90
CA ASN A 162 10.46 -7.15 -10.61
C ASN A 162 9.42 -7.36 -9.49
N LYS A 163 9.34 -8.57 -8.96
CA LYS A 163 8.36 -8.93 -7.92
C LYS A 163 8.51 -8.16 -6.62
N VAL A 164 9.71 -7.65 -6.32
CA VAL A 164 9.93 -6.83 -5.13
C VAL A 164 9.33 -5.45 -5.34
N VAL A 165 9.46 -4.88 -6.55
CA VAL A 165 8.85 -3.60 -6.92
C VAL A 165 7.32 -3.69 -6.81
N GLU A 166 6.71 -4.79 -7.23
CA GLU A 166 5.27 -5.02 -7.10
C GLU A 166 4.79 -4.94 -5.63
N GLN A 167 5.64 -5.34 -4.67
CA GLN A 167 5.29 -5.31 -3.24
C GLN A 167 5.40 -3.91 -2.62
N ILE A 168 6.25 -3.03 -3.15
CA ILE A 168 6.45 -1.68 -2.61
C ILE A 168 5.59 -0.63 -3.32
N ILE A 169 4.81 -1.03 -4.34
CA ILE A 169 3.97 -0.12 -5.12
C ILE A 169 2.96 0.65 -4.25
N SER A 170 2.48 0.05 -3.16
CA SER A 170 1.55 0.71 -2.24
C SER A 170 2.11 1.98 -1.59
N ILE A 171 3.46 2.06 -1.46
CA ILE A 171 4.14 3.25 -0.97
C ILE A 171 4.04 4.36 -2.01
N ILE A 172 4.23 4.02 -3.28
CA ILE A 172 4.12 4.94 -4.41
C ILE A 172 2.67 5.47 -4.52
N GLU A 173 1.69 4.58 -4.41
CA GLU A 173 0.26 4.95 -4.40
C GLU A 173 -0.06 5.94 -3.27
N THR A 174 0.45 5.68 -2.07
CA THR A 174 0.28 6.60 -0.94
C THR A 174 0.91 7.96 -1.22
N ALA A 175 2.08 7.99 -1.86
CA ALA A 175 2.76 9.22 -2.25
C ALA A 175 1.95 10.02 -3.27
N VAL A 176 1.39 9.38 -4.29
CA VAL A 176 0.52 10.02 -5.30
C VAL A 176 -0.67 10.70 -4.62
N LEU A 177 -1.38 10.00 -3.75
CA LEU A 177 -2.54 10.54 -3.03
C LEU A 177 -2.17 11.76 -2.17
N MET A 178 -1.08 11.68 -1.42
CA MET A 178 -0.63 12.80 -0.58
C MET A 178 -0.19 13.99 -1.42
N PHE A 179 0.57 13.75 -2.48
CA PHE A 179 1.10 14.78 -3.36
C PHE A 179 -0.02 15.55 -4.08
N VAL A 180 -0.99 14.86 -4.66
CA VAL A 180 -2.13 15.50 -5.33
C VAL A 180 -2.93 16.36 -4.36
N ASN A 181 -3.10 15.94 -3.11
CA ASN A 181 -3.77 16.73 -2.09
C ASN A 181 -3.00 17.99 -1.69
N LEU A 182 -1.67 17.92 -1.59
CA LEU A 182 -0.81 19.07 -1.23
C LEU A 182 -0.72 20.11 -2.35
N THR A 183 -0.63 19.69 -3.59
CA THR A 183 -0.49 20.59 -4.75
C THR A 183 -1.82 21.17 -5.21
N HIS A 184 -2.95 20.82 -4.57
CA HIS A 184 -4.29 21.21 -5.00
C HIS A 184 -4.53 20.99 -6.50
N ARG A 185 -3.96 19.93 -7.07
CA ARG A 185 -4.05 19.55 -8.48
C ARG A 185 -3.42 20.59 -9.45
N ARG A 186 -2.43 21.35 -9.02
CA ARG A 186 -1.80 22.37 -9.86
C ARG A 186 -0.95 21.82 -11.00
N LEU A 187 -0.50 20.56 -10.90
CA LEU A 187 0.41 19.92 -11.85
C LEU A 187 -0.30 19.04 -12.88
N ARG A 188 -1.53 19.32 -13.22
CA ARG A 188 -2.32 18.50 -14.15
C ARG A 188 -1.71 18.41 -15.54
N GLN A 189 -1.22 19.54 -16.10
CA GLN A 189 -0.61 19.56 -17.43
C GLN A 189 0.73 18.83 -17.44
N GLU A 190 1.52 19.03 -16.41
CA GLU A 190 2.79 18.34 -16.20
C GLU A 190 2.56 16.82 -16.11
N THR A 191 1.52 16.36 -15.42
CA THR A 191 1.13 14.94 -15.35
C THR A 191 0.85 14.37 -16.74
N ILE A 192 0.05 15.04 -17.58
CA ILE A 192 -0.22 14.58 -18.95
C ILE A 192 1.07 14.47 -19.75
N ILE A 193 1.90 15.53 -19.76
CA ILE A 193 3.13 15.57 -20.54
C ILE A 193 4.07 14.44 -20.14
N THR A 194 4.23 14.20 -18.85
CA THR A 194 5.19 13.20 -18.35
C THR A 194 4.66 11.78 -18.52
N HIS A 195 3.38 11.51 -18.27
CA HIS A 195 2.79 10.20 -18.53
C HIS A 195 2.89 9.82 -20.00
N ARG A 196 2.61 10.74 -20.94
CA ARG A 196 2.80 10.53 -22.37
C ARG A 196 4.25 10.21 -22.73
N ALA A 197 5.19 10.96 -22.15
CA ALA A 197 6.61 10.77 -22.44
C ALA A 197 7.14 9.43 -21.90
N ILE A 198 6.75 9.05 -20.69
CA ILE A 198 7.12 7.76 -20.09
C ILE A 198 6.50 6.61 -20.90
N THR A 199 5.21 6.67 -21.20
CA THR A 199 4.51 5.65 -22.01
C THR A 199 5.17 5.48 -23.39
N LYS A 200 5.52 6.58 -24.06
CA LYS A 200 6.22 6.56 -25.34
C LYS A 200 7.59 5.88 -25.21
N SER A 201 8.38 6.25 -24.20
CA SER A 201 9.72 5.66 -24.01
C SER A 201 9.64 4.16 -23.71
N ILE A 202 8.67 3.72 -22.92
CA ILE A 202 8.44 2.29 -22.66
C ILE A 202 8.02 1.58 -23.98
N ALA A 203 7.13 2.19 -24.77
CA ALA A 203 6.67 1.63 -26.05
C ALA A 203 7.78 1.55 -27.11
N GLU A 204 8.74 2.46 -27.07
CA GLU A 204 9.91 2.46 -27.97
C GLU A 204 11.07 1.62 -27.41
N HIS A 205 10.89 0.96 -26.26
CA HIS A 205 11.95 0.26 -25.53
C HIS A 205 13.18 1.14 -25.30
N ASP A 206 12.95 2.43 -24.98
CA ASP A 206 13.99 3.41 -24.67
C ASP A 206 14.13 3.61 -23.14
N PRO A 207 15.04 2.87 -22.46
CA PRO A 207 15.22 2.97 -21.02
C PRO A 207 15.78 4.34 -20.60
N VAL A 208 16.59 4.99 -21.44
CA VAL A 208 17.17 6.31 -21.13
C VAL A 208 16.10 7.40 -21.16
N GLY A 209 15.23 7.36 -22.17
CA GLY A 209 14.06 8.24 -22.24
C GLY A 209 13.13 8.02 -21.03
N ALA A 210 12.82 6.77 -20.69
CA ALA A 210 11.97 6.44 -19.57
C ALA A 210 12.49 7.03 -18.24
N VAL A 211 13.78 6.91 -17.94
CA VAL A 211 14.44 7.53 -16.79
C VAL A 211 14.33 9.06 -16.82
N SER A 212 14.61 9.66 -17.98
CA SER A 212 14.67 11.12 -18.09
C SER A 212 13.34 11.79 -17.81
N TYR A 213 12.25 11.18 -18.25
CA TYR A 213 10.91 11.77 -18.10
C TYR A 213 10.30 11.55 -16.72
N THR A 214 10.67 10.51 -15.99
CA THR A 214 10.20 10.32 -14.61
C THR A 214 10.71 11.40 -13.64
N HIS A 215 11.86 12.02 -13.92
CA HIS A 215 12.36 13.14 -13.13
C HIS A 215 11.57 14.44 -13.32
N LEU A 216 10.80 14.58 -14.39
CA LEU A 216 10.05 15.80 -14.70
C LEU A 216 8.68 15.87 -13.99
N THR A 217 8.17 14.76 -13.47
CA THR A 217 6.84 14.71 -12.82
C THR A 217 6.80 15.30 -11.42
N LEU A 218 7.94 15.65 -10.86
CA LEU A 218 8.01 16.04 -9.46
C LEU A 218 8.40 17.51 -9.36
N PRO A 219 7.73 18.32 -8.50
CA PRO A 219 8.10 19.71 -8.31
C PRO A 219 9.48 19.79 -7.66
N THR A 220 10.33 20.58 -8.25
CA THR A 220 11.57 21.06 -7.60
C THR A 220 11.25 22.06 -6.50
#